data_7fac2e83233adf80f4ae7c5acd95108b
#
_entry.id   7fac2e83233adf80f4ae7c5acd95108b
#
_cell.length_a   1.000
_cell.length_b   1.000
_cell.length_c   1.000
_cell.angle_alpha   90.00
_cell.angle_beta   90.00
_cell.angle_gamma   90.00
#
_symmetry.space_group_name_H-M   'P 1'
#
loop_
_entity.id
_entity.type
_entity.pdbx_description
1 polymer ?
#
loop_
_entity_poly.entity_id
_entity_poly.type
_entity_poly.pdbx_seq_one_letter_code
_entity_poly.pdbx_strand_id
1 'polypeptide(L)'
;MATYVLGIADRHSDNIMVKKTGQLFHVDFGHILGHFKEKFGIRRERVPFVITNDFVHVINRGQTKKGQSKEFEKFQKSCETAFLVLRKYGNLMLSLFAMMISTGLPELSSEKDLSYLRDTLVSPTKSFYYFKKC
;
A
#
# COMPACT_ATOMS: atom_id res chain seq x y z
N MET A 1 2.00 4.24 2.21
CA MET A 1 2.96 3.80 1.17
C MET A 1 3.22 2.30 1.25
N ALA A 2 3.60 1.73 2.40
CA ALA A 2 3.79 0.29 2.56
C ALA A 2 2.58 -0.54 2.10
N THR A 3 1.37 -0.17 2.51
CA THR A 3 0.11 -0.82 2.09
C THR A 3 -0.03 -0.92 0.57
N TYR A 4 0.31 0.15 -0.14
CA TYR A 4 0.26 0.18 -1.60
C TYR A 4 1.34 -0.73 -2.23
N VAL A 5 2.59 -0.58 -1.80
CA VAL A 5 3.73 -1.29 -2.41
C VAL A 5 3.71 -2.78 -2.13
N LEU A 6 3.34 -3.17 -0.91
CA LEU A 6 3.24 -4.57 -0.51
C LEU A 6 1.85 -5.19 -0.77
N GLY A 7 0.89 -4.41 -1.28
CA GLY A 7 -0.46 -4.91 -1.52
C GLY A 7 -1.12 -5.45 -0.27
N ILE A 8 -0.96 -4.74 0.87
CA ILE A 8 -1.57 -5.15 2.14
C ILE A 8 -3.06 -4.88 2.06
N ALA A 9 -3.85 -5.93 2.04
CA ALA A 9 -5.30 -5.90 1.87
C ALA A 9 -6.06 -6.23 3.17
N ASP A 10 -7.39 -6.32 3.09
CA ASP A 10 -8.32 -6.60 4.20
C ASP A 10 -8.17 -5.63 5.37
N ARG A 11 -8.01 -4.32 5.07
CA ARG A 11 -7.83 -3.28 6.09
C ARG A 11 -9.15 -2.79 6.65
N HIS A 12 -9.41 -3.12 7.91
CA HIS A 12 -10.58 -2.71 8.70
C HIS A 12 -10.13 -2.24 10.09
N SER A 13 -11.06 -1.78 10.91
CA SER A 13 -10.76 -1.17 12.22
C SER A 13 -9.98 -2.08 13.17
N ASP A 14 -10.15 -3.41 13.06
CA ASP A 14 -9.52 -4.35 13.99
C ASP A 14 -8.06 -4.67 13.64
N ASN A 15 -7.61 -4.33 12.40
CA ASN A 15 -6.23 -4.55 11.96
C ASN A 15 -5.48 -3.26 11.59
N ILE A 16 -6.04 -2.11 11.95
CA ILE A 16 -5.39 -0.80 11.88
C ILE A 16 -5.30 -0.24 13.31
N MET A 17 -4.09 -0.08 13.80
CA MET A 17 -3.83 0.34 15.18
C MET A 17 -3.23 1.73 15.22
N VAL A 18 -3.57 2.49 16.27
CA VAL A 18 -3.01 3.83 16.51
C VAL A 18 -2.44 3.89 17.92
N LYS A 19 -1.19 4.30 18.05
CA LYS A 19 -0.57 4.57 19.35
C LYS A 19 -1.10 5.87 19.95
N LYS A 20 -1.02 6.02 21.28
CA LYS A 20 -1.35 7.28 21.98
C LYS A 20 -0.54 8.49 21.46
N THR A 21 0.64 8.24 20.89
CA THR A 21 1.53 9.23 20.28
C THR A 21 1.17 9.57 18.82
N GLY A 22 0.10 8.98 18.26
CA GLY A 22 -0.42 9.29 16.92
C GLY A 22 0.15 8.45 15.79
N GLN A 23 1.09 7.51 16.05
CA GLN A 23 1.58 6.61 14.99
C GLN A 23 0.54 5.57 14.64
N LEU A 24 0.23 5.48 13.34
CA LEU A 24 -0.62 4.44 12.77
C LEU A 24 0.25 3.28 12.28
N PHE A 25 -0.17 2.05 12.56
CA PHE A 25 0.47 0.83 12.07
C PHE A 25 -0.55 -0.26 11.80
N HIS A 26 -0.16 -1.24 11.00
CA HIS A 26 -1.00 -2.38 10.64
C HIS A 26 -0.59 -3.62 11.44
N VAL A 27 -1.57 -4.48 11.70
CA VAL A 27 -1.42 -5.84 12.19
C VAL A 27 -2.18 -6.78 11.25
N ASP A 28 -1.96 -8.09 11.35
CA ASP A 28 -2.59 -9.11 10.49
C ASP A 28 -2.26 -8.93 9.00
N PHE A 29 -1.23 -9.64 8.55
CA PHE A 29 -0.72 -9.59 7.18
C PHE A 29 -1.07 -10.83 6.35
N GLY A 30 -2.16 -11.53 6.68
CA GLY A 30 -2.64 -12.69 5.93
C GLY A 30 -3.11 -12.40 4.49
N HIS A 31 -3.11 -11.13 4.08
CA HIS A 31 -3.44 -10.69 2.72
C HIS A 31 -2.42 -9.66 2.26
N ILE A 32 -1.33 -10.12 1.65
CA ILE A 32 -0.23 -9.29 1.12
C ILE A 32 0.10 -9.69 -0.32
N LEU A 33 0.97 -8.92 -0.96
CA LEU A 33 1.52 -9.19 -2.30
C LEU A 33 0.46 -9.41 -3.39
N GLY A 34 -0.69 -8.75 -3.25
CA GLY A 34 -1.78 -8.87 -4.22
C GLY A 34 -2.72 -10.05 -4.00
N HIS A 35 -2.54 -10.82 -2.92
CA HIS A 35 -3.48 -11.85 -2.46
C HIS A 35 -4.67 -11.18 -1.78
N PHE A 36 -5.56 -10.60 -2.61
CA PHE A 36 -6.77 -9.94 -2.13
C PHE A 36 -7.82 -10.95 -1.70
N LYS A 37 -8.61 -10.58 -0.69
CA LYS A 37 -9.71 -11.41 -0.22
C LYS A 37 -10.79 -11.52 -1.31
N GLU A 38 -11.11 -12.76 -1.68
CA GLU A 38 -12.16 -13.07 -2.64
C GLU A 38 -13.29 -13.82 -1.95
N LYS A 39 -14.53 -13.48 -2.29
CA LYS A 39 -15.71 -14.21 -1.88
C LYS A 39 -16.59 -14.46 -3.09
N PHE A 40 -16.89 -15.72 -3.38
CA PHE A 40 -17.67 -16.12 -4.57
C PHE A 40 -17.07 -15.61 -5.90
N GLY A 41 -15.74 -15.60 -6.05
CA GLY A 41 -15.05 -15.10 -7.24
C GLY A 41 -15.05 -13.57 -7.39
N ILE A 42 -15.57 -12.85 -6.42
CA ILE A 42 -15.59 -11.37 -6.42
C ILE A 42 -14.52 -10.87 -5.47
N ARG A 43 -13.58 -10.07 -5.99
CA ARG A 43 -12.58 -9.38 -5.17
C ARG A 43 -13.24 -8.30 -4.34
N ARG A 44 -12.98 -8.31 -3.05
CA ARG A 44 -13.48 -7.29 -2.11
C ARG A 44 -12.83 -5.93 -2.39
N GLU A 45 -11.51 -5.91 -2.54
CA GLU A 45 -10.76 -4.70 -2.89
C GLU A 45 -10.46 -4.69 -4.40
N ARG A 46 -10.85 -3.60 -5.06
CA ARG A 46 -10.61 -3.37 -6.49
C ARG A 46 -9.29 -2.65 -6.77
N VAL A 47 -8.74 -2.03 -5.74
CA VAL A 47 -7.50 -1.23 -5.81
C VAL A 47 -6.64 -1.51 -4.58
N PRO A 48 -5.30 -1.46 -4.71
CA PRO A 48 -4.39 -1.82 -3.62
C PRO A 48 -4.40 -0.84 -2.43
N PHE A 49 -4.97 0.33 -2.59
CA PHE A 49 -5.08 1.33 -1.53
C PHE A 49 -6.18 2.34 -1.83
N VAL A 50 -6.97 2.67 -0.81
CA VAL A 50 -8.02 3.68 -0.87
C VAL A 50 -7.76 4.74 0.20
N ILE A 51 -7.73 6.01 -0.19
CA ILE A 51 -7.76 7.12 0.76
C ILE A 51 -9.23 7.43 1.05
N THR A 52 -9.67 7.14 2.28
CA THR A 52 -11.03 7.47 2.72
C THR A 52 -11.16 8.95 3.06
N ASN A 53 -12.41 9.44 3.12
CA ASN A 53 -12.69 10.81 3.57
C ASN A 53 -12.17 11.07 4.99
N ASP A 54 -12.15 10.06 5.85
CA ASP A 54 -11.62 10.17 7.21
C ASP A 54 -10.12 10.43 7.21
N PHE A 55 -9.35 9.73 6.36
CA PHE A 55 -7.93 10.01 6.18
C PHE A 55 -7.70 11.44 5.67
N VAL A 56 -8.49 11.87 4.69
CA VAL A 56 -8.39 13.25 4.16
C VAL A 56 -8.69 14.27 5.25
N HIS A 57 -9.73 14.02 6.07
CA HIS A 57 -10.07 14.87 7.19
C HIS A 57 -8.93 15.01 8.21
N VAL A 58 -8.32 13.90 8.59
CA VAL A 58 -7.18 13.88 9.53
C VAL A 58 -5.96 14.57 8.92
N ILE A 59 -5.61 14.29 7.67
CA ILE A 59 -4.49 14.92 6.97
C ILE A 59 -4.69 16.44 6.90
N ASN A 60 -5.91 16.89 6.63
CA ASN A 60 -6.29 18.30 6.56
C ASN A 60 -6.52 18.95 7.93
N ARG A 61 -6.20 18.24 9.04
CA ARG A 61 -6.40 18.72 10.42
C ARG A 61 -7.84 19.17 10.70
N GLY A 62 -8.83 18.41 10.21
CA GLY A 62 -10.24 18.73 10.39
C GLY A 62 -10.79 19.83 9.48
N GLN A 63 -9.98 20.40 8.60
CA GLN A 63 -10.47 21.43 7.68
C GLN A 63 -11.28 20.78 6.54
N THR A 64 -12.50 21.28 6.35
CA THR A 64 -13.47 20.72 5.38
C THR A 64 -13.32 21.24 3.95
N LYS A 65 -12.31 22.05 3.65
CA LYS A 65 -12.09 22.53 2.28
C LYS A 65 -11.75 21.37 1.37
N LYS A 66 -12.69 21.03 0.48
CA LYS A 66 -12.47 20.02 -0.56
C LYS A 66 -11.26 20.42 -1.41
N GLY A 67 -10.24 19.56 -1.36
CA GLY A 67 -9.45 19.32 -2.54
C GLY A 67 -8.06 19.93 -2.65
N GLN A 68 -7.56 20.82 -1.82
CA GLN A 68 -6.15 21.29 -1.95
C GLN A 68 -5.71 22.07 -0.69
N SER A 69 -5.54 21.33 0.42
CA SER A 69 -4.83 21.91 1.55
C SER A 69 -3.33 21.74 1.36
N LYS A 70 -2.53 22.66 1.89
CA LYS A 70 -1.06 22.53 1.91
C LYS A 70 -0.61 21.25 2.61
N GLU A 71 -1.36 20.79 3.60
CA GLU A 71 -1.14 19.54 4.33
C GLU A 71 -1.31 18.33 3.42
N PHE A 72 -2.36 18.32 2.60
CA PHE A 72 -2.60 17.23 1.65
C PHE A 72 -1.55 17.19 0.53
N GLU A 73 -1.17 18.34 0.00
CA GLU A 73 -0.06 18.44 -0.98
C GLU A 73 1.26 17.93 -0.40
N LYS A 74 1.56 18.29 0.86
CA LYS A 74 2.73 17.79 1.58
C LYS A 74 2.68 16.27 1.76
N PHE A 75 1.51 15.74 2.10
CA PHE A 75 1.29 14.29 2.19
C PHE A 75 1.54 13.59 0.85
N GLN A 76 0.96 14.11 -0.24
CA GLN A 76 1.16 13.57 -1.59
C GLN A 76 2.64 13.57 -1.97
N LYS A 77 3.33 14.69 -1.78
CA LYS A 77 4.77 14.81 -2.08
C LYS A 77 5.62 13.84 -1.25
N SER A 78 5.29 13.65 0.02
CA SER A 78 5.98 12.68 0.88
C SER A 78 5.77 11.25 0.39
N CYS A 79 4.55 10.91 -0.04
CA CYS A 79 4.24 9.60 -0.63
C CYS A 79 4.98 9.40 -1.96
N GLU A 80 5.03 10.40 -2.82
CA GLU A 80 5.78 10.36 -4.08
C GLU A 80 7.27 10.12 -3.84
N THR A 81 7.87 10.90 -2.95
CA THR A 81 9.30 10.75 -2.61
C THR A 81 9.60 9.36 -2.07
N ALA A 82 8.78 8.86 -1.14
CA ALA A 82 8.93 7.52 -0.59
C ALA A 82 8.81 6.43 -1.68
N PHE A 83 7.85 6.57 -2.59
CA PHE A 83 7.66 5.63 -3.69
C PHE A 83 8.85 5.61 -4.65
N LEU A 84 9.39 6.77 -5.01
CA LEU A 84 10.58 6.86 -5.88
C LEU A 84 11.81 6.21 -5.24
N VAL A 85 12.00 6.38 -3.93
CA VAL A 85 13.06 5.69 -3.19
C VAL A 85 12.86 4.18 -3.25
N LEU A 86 11.65 3.67 -2.99
CA LEU A 86 11.36 2.24 -3.06
C LEU A 86 11.57 1.68 -4.47
N ARG A 87 11.18 2.41 -5.50
CA ARG A 87 11.44 2.03 -6.90
C ARG A 87 12.93 1.94 -7.22
N LYS A 88 13.72 2.88 -6.72
CA LYS A 88 15.19 2.85 -6.89
C LYS A 88 15.79 1.54 -6.38
N TYR A 89 15.24 0.98 -5.31
CA TYR A 89 15.67 -0.28 -4.70
C TYR A 89 14.76 -1.47 -5.04
N GLY A 90 13.90 -1.34 -6.06
CA GLY A 90 12.89 -2.35 -6.41
C GLY A 90 13.49 -3.73 -6.69
N ASN A 91 14.58 -3.81 -7.44
CA ASN A 91 15.26 -5.09 -7.71
C ASN A 91 15.84 -5.72 -6.45
N LEU A 92 16.42 -4.91 -5.54
CA LEU A 92 16.88 -5.39 -4.25
C LEU A 92 15.73 -5.97 -3.42
N MET A 93 14.62 -5.25 -3.34
CA MET A 93 13.43 -5.74 -2.64
C MET A 93 12.93 -7.06 -3.24
N LEU A 94 12.84 -7.16 -4.57
CA LEU A 94 12.45 -8.42 -5.23
C LEU A 94 13.38 -9.58 -4.87
N SER A 95 14.69 -9.35 -4.86
CA SER A 95 15.67 -10.38 -4.49
C SER A 95 15.50 -10.82 -3.03
N LEU A 96 15.26 -9.88 -2.11
CA LEU A 96 15.02 -10.20 -0.70
C LEU A 96 13.74 -11.01 -0.51
N PHE A 97 12.65 -10.63 -1.17
CA PHE A 97 11.40 -11.39 -1.14
C PHE A 97 11.55 -12.77 -1.81
N ALA A 98 12.32 -12.88 -2.90
CA ALA A 98 12.60 -14.17 -3.54
C ALA A 98 13.32 -15.15 -2.59
N MET A 99 14.26 -14.66 -1.79
CA MET A 99 14.91 -15.49 -0.76
C MET A 99 13.94 -15.96 0.33
N MET A 100 12.84 -15.24 0.56
CA MET A 100 11.84 -15.61 1.55
C MET A 100 10.86 -16.68 1.06
N ILE A 101 10.85 -17.05 -0.22
CA ILE A 101 9.94 -18.09 -0.76
C ILE A 101 10.10 -19.42 -0.02
N SER A 102 11.32 -19.76 0.40
CA SER A 102 11.61 -20.99 1.14
C SER A 102 11.22 -20.96 2.62
N THR A 103 10.73 -19.83 3.14
CA THR A 103 10.43 -19.69 4.57
C THR A 103 9.08 -20.26 4.99
N GLY A 104 8.25 -20.71 4.04
CA GLY A 104 6.94 -21.30 4.30
C GLY A 104 5.81 -20.28 4.55
N LEU A 105 5.99 -19.02 4.14
CA LEU A 105 4.93 -18.04 4.15
C LEU A 105 3.87 -18.41 3.10
N PRO A 106 2.59 -18.59 3.47
CA PRO A 106 1.54 -19.01 2.53
C PRO A 106 1.36 -18.03 1.36
N GLU A 107 1.49 -16.74 1.62
CA GLU A 107 1.32 -15.67 0.63
C GLU A 107 2.55 -15.47 -0.26
N LEU A 108 3.64 -16.19 0.02
CA LEU A 108 4.90 -16.11 -0.72
C LEU A 108 5.49 -17.51 -0.89
N SER A 109 4.84 -18.33 -1.69
CA SER A 109 5.19 -19.73 -1.93
C SER A 109 5.85 -19.99 -3.29
N SER A 110 5.75 -19.04 -4.21
CA SER A 110 6.25 -19.15 -5.57
C SER A 110 6.71 -17.81 -6.14
N GLU A 111 7.48 -17.85 -7.24
CA GLU A 111 7.85 -16.62 -7.97
C GLU A 111 6.65 -15.85 -8.53
N LYS A 112 5.52 -16.51 -8.74
CA LYS A 112 4.28 -15.84 -9.20
C LYS A 112 3.76 -14.82 -8.18
N ASP A 113 3.98 -15.10 -6.89
CA ASP A 113 3.55 -14.22 -5.80
C ASP A 113 4.34 -12.91 -5.78
N LEU A 114 5.51 -12.88 -6.42
CA LEU A 114 6.31 -11.66 -6.60
C LEU A 114 5.82 -10.78 -7.76
N SER A 115 4.89 -11.24 -8.59
CA SER A 115 4.42 -10.48 -9.76
C SER A 115 3.85 -9.13 -9.38
N TYR A 116 3.06 -9.06 -8.30
CA TYR A 116 2.50 -7.80 -7.81
C TYR A 116 3.60 -6.78 -7.44
N LEU A 117 4.62 -7.22 -6.71
CA LEU A 117 5.72 -6.37 -6.28
C LEU A 117 6.58 -5.91 -7.47
N ARG A 118 6.85 -6.82 -8.40
CA ARG A 118 7.57 -6.53 -9.65
C ARG A 118 6.83 -5.49 -10.48
N ASP A 119 5.54 -5.68 -10.69
CA ASP A 119 4.68 -4.77 -11.42
C ASP A 119 4.60 -3.39 -10.75
N THR A 120 4.58 -3.35 -9.42
CA THR A 120 4.48 -2.10 -8.67
C THR A 120 5.78 -1.31 -8.68
N LEU A 121 6.93 -1.97 -8.49
CA LEU A 121 8.20 -1.29 -8.27
C LEU A 121 9.08 -1.21 -9.53
N VAL A 122 9.05 -2.20 -10.42
CA VAL A 122 10.02 -2.32 -11.52
C VAL A 122 9.39 -2.02 -12.87
N SER A 123 8.11 -2.35 -13.08
CA SER A 123 7.45 -2.12 -14.36
C SER A 123 7.34 -0.62 -14.68
N PRO A 124 7.70 -0.20 -15.91
CA PRO A 124 7.61 1.20 -16.32
C PRO A 124 6.17 1.70 -16.48
N THR A 125 5.21 0.81 -16.68
CA THR A 125 3.83 1.13 -17.05
C THR A 125 2.92 1.49 -15.87
N LYS A 126 3.22 1.07 -14.65
CA LYS A 126 2.46 1.47 -13.46
C LYS A 126 3.10 2.71 -12.83
N SER A 127 3.03 3.82 -13.57
CA SER A 127 3.31 5.13 -13.04
C SER A 127 2.32 5.49 -11.93
N PHE A 128 2.74 6.31 -11.03
CA PHE A 128 2.09 6.94 -9.88
C PHE A 128 0.68 7.57 -10.13
N TYR A 129 -0.02 7.10 -11.14
CA TYR A 129 -1.33 7.59 -11.57
C TYR A 129 -2.42 7.50 -10.50
N TYR A 130 -2.32 6.55 -9.56
CA TYR A 130 -3.34 6.37 -8.53
C TYR A 130 -3.34 7.48 -7.47
N PHE A 131 -2.23 8.16 -7.24
CA PHE A 131 -2.16 9.27 -6.29
C PHE A 131 -2.50 10.63 -6.90
N LYS A 132 -2.56 10.74 -8.23
CA LYS A 132 -2.95 11.98 -8.93
C LYS A 132 -4.46 12.14 -9.10
N LYS A 133 -5.25 11.10 -8.86
CA LYS A 133 -6.71 11.10 -9.06
C LYS A 133 -7.53 11.03 -7.76
N CYS A 134 -6.88 11.12 -6.60
CA CYS A 134 -7.59 11.24 -5.32
C CYS A 134 -7.86 12.69 -4.97
#